data_ae93d6a3dd5f4cbf1b056f09dc28fa7d
#
_entry.id   ae93d6a3dd5f4cbf1b056f09dc28fa7d
#
_cell.length_a   1.000
_cell.length_b   1.000
_cell.length_c   1.000
_cell.angle_alpha   90.00
_cell.angle_beta   90.00
_cell.angle_gamma   90.00
#
_symmetry.space_group_name_H-M   'P 1'
#
loop_
_entity.id
_entity.type
_entity.pdbx_description
1 polymer ?
#
loop_
_entity_poly.entity_id
_entity_poly.type
_entity_poly.pdbx_seq_one_letter_code
_entity_poly.pdbx_strand_id
1 'polypeptide(L)'
;KVAVGTDSVASNNSLNFVEEMKLMAIGGKIAADDPTAVTPEEVIRAATLGGAKAQGRGDCGVLKEGNRADLIVMDLSVPNMHPVHNMVNNIVYSASGSDILMTMIDGKVVYENGDYCTIDIERVLFEAVTATKNILGRL
;
A
#
# COMPACT_ATOMS: atom_id res chain seq x y z
N LYS A 1 -13.19 14.71 0.62
CA LYS A 1 -12.91 13.28 0.84
C LYS A 1 -11.72 12.93 -0.05
N VAL A 2 -10.65 12.40 0.53
CA VAL A 2 -9.40 12.08 -0.15
C VAL A 2 -9.14 10.58 0.01
N ALA A 3 -8.58 9.97 -1.02
CA ALA A 3 -8.06 8.60 -1.01
C ALA A 3 -6.64 8.59 -1.58
N VAL A 4 -5.86 7.59 -1.23
CA VAL A 4 -4.53 7.35 -1.79
C VAL A 4 -4.65 6.27 -2.87
N GLY A 5 -3.87 6.39 -3.93
CA GLY A 5 -3.74 5.39 -4.97
C GLY A 5 -2.39 5.49 -5.66
N THR A 6 -1.91 4.38 -6.20
CA THR A 6 -0.62 4.29 -6.89
C THR A 6 -0.68 4.76 -8.34
N ASP A 7 -1.87 5.04 -8.89
CA ASP A 7 -2.11 5.18 -10.32
C ASP A 7 -1.71 3.90 -11.09
N SER A 8 -1.59 3.96 -12.40
CA SER A 8 -1.16 2.84 -13.23
C SER A 8 0.37 2.71 -13.28
N VAL A 9 0.88 1.53 -13.56
CA VAL A 9 2.32 1.30 -13.79
C VAL A 9 2.88 2.06 -15.00
N ALA A 10 2.03 2.58 -15.86
CA ALA A 10 2.45 3.42 -16.98
C ALA A 10 2.76 4.86 -16.54
N SER A 11 2.11 5.36 -15.49
CA SER A 11 2.28 6.70 -14.92
C SER A 11 3.20 6.70 -13.72
N ASN A 12 3.08 5.67 -12.87
CA ASN A 12 3.91 5.43 -11.70
C ASN A 12 4.54 4.05 -11.81
N ASN A 13 5.83 3.97 -11.94
CA ASN A 13 6.55 2.69 -12.11
C ASN A 13 6.45 1.76 -10.90
N SER A 14 6.05 2.30 -9.73
CA SER A 14 5.91 1.57 -8.48
C SER A 14 4.42 1.32 -8.15
N LEU A 15 4.12 0.12 -7.63
CA LEU A 15 2.86 -0.19 -6.98
C LEU A 15 3.02 -0.27 -5.45
N ASN A 16 4.07 0.37 -4.91
CA ASN A 16 4.37 0.39 -3.48
C ASN A 16 3.44 1.37 -2.76
N PHE A 17 2.30 0.88 -2.28
CA PHE A 17 1.29 1.68 -1.62
C PHE A 17 1.77 2.35 -0.32
N VAL A 18 2.73 1.73 0.38
CA VAL A 18 3.35 2.31 1.59
C VAL A 18 4.13 3.58 1.25
N GLU A 19 4.83 3.58 0.10
CA GLU A 19 5.54 4.75 -0.41
C GLU A 19 4.57 5.89 -0.76
N GLU A 20 3.42 5.59 -1.37
CA GLU A 20 2.39 6.59 -1.69
C GLU A 20 1.84 7.29 -0.43
N MET A 21 1.72 6.57 0.68
CA MET A 21 1.33 7.19 1.94
C MET A 21 2.35 8.23 2.40
N LYS A 22 3.65 7.93 2.30
CA LYS A 22 4.73 8.87 2.61
C LYS A 22 4.73 10.07 1.67
N LEU A 23 4.57 9.84 0.37
CA LEU A 23 4.50 10.89 -0.64
C LEU A 23 3.30 11.82 -0.41
N MET A 24 2.13 11.29 -0.06
CA MET A 24 0.97 12.09 0.31
C MET A 24 1.27 12.98 1.52
N ALA A 25 1.89 12.44 2.58
CA ALA A 25 2.22 13.21 3.78
C ALA A 25 3.20 14.35 3.48
N ILE A 26 4.27 14.06 2.73
CA ILE A 26 5.32 15.04 2.41
C ILE A 26 4.80 16.06 1.39
N GLY A 27 4.18 15.61 0.31
CA GLY A 27 3.64 16.48 -0.74
C GLY A 27 2.58 17.43 -0.20
N GLY A 28 1.71 16.97 0.69
CA GLY A 28 0.71 17.82 1.33
C GLY A 28 1.31 18.94 2.19
N LYS A 29 2.38 18.64 2.95
CA LYS A 29 3.12 19.65 3.75
C LYS A 29 3.79 20.69 2.87
N ILE A 30 4.42 20.27 1.78
CA ILE A 30 5.06 21.16 0.82
C ILE A 30 4.01 22.05 0.14
N ALA A 31 2.90 21.47 -0.31
CA ALA A 31 1.85 22.24 -0.98
C ALA A 31 1.14 23.26 -0.08
N ALA A 32 1.05 22.95 1.21
CA ALA A 32 0.46 23.85 2.22
C ALA A 32 1.44 24.88 2.79
N ASP A 33 2.75 24.72 2.54
CA ASP A 33 3.84 25.46 3.23
C ASP A 33 3.70 25.38 4.77
N ASP A 34 3.23 24.21 5.25
CA ASP A 34 2.96 23.96 6.66
C ASP A 34 3.39 22.53 7.06
N PRO A 35 4.40 22.38 7.93
CA PRO A 35 4.88 21.08 8.36
C PRO A 35 3.86 20.28 9.21
N THR A 36 2.81 20.92 9.68
CA THR A 36 1.74 20.31 10.45
C THR A 36 0.55 19.82 9.58
N ALA A 37 0.51 20.24 8.32
CA ALA A 37 -0.53 19.80 7.38
C ALA A 37 -0.38 18.30 7.07
N VAL A 38 -1.49 17.67 6.73
CA VAL A 38 -1.58 16.25 6.34
C VAL A 38 -0.89 15.35 7.36
N THR A 39 -1.56 15.15 8.49
CA THR A 39 -1.06 14.31 9.59
C THR A 39 -0.99 12.83 9.18
N PRO A 40 -0.14 12.01 9.83
CA PRO A 40 -0.08 10.57 9.57
C PRO A 40 -1.42 9.85 9.74
N GLU A 41 -2.23 10.27 10.70
CA GLU A 41 -3.57 9.73 10.93
C GLU A 41 -4.51 10.00 9.74
N GLU A 42 -4.43 11.20 9.16
CA GLU A 42 -5.19 11.55 7.95
C GLU A 42 -4.73 10.71 6.75
N VAL A 43 -3.43 10.45 6.62
CA VAL A 43 -2.88 9.59 5.57
C VAL A 43 -3.39 8.16 5.71
N ILE A 44 -3.28 7.55 6.90
CA ILE A 44 -3.81 6.19 7.15
C ILE A 44 -5.32 6.15 6.84
N ARG A 45 -6.05 7.17 7.27
CA ARG A 45 -7.48 7.25 6.99
C ARG A 45 -7.79 7.37 5.49
N ALA A 46 -6.99 8.12 4.73
CA ALA A 46 -7.12 8.23 3.28
C ALA A 46 -6.78 6.92 2.58
N ALA A 47 -5.75 6.21 3.07
CA ALA A 47 -5.29 4.92 2.55
C ALA A 47 -6.25 3.75 2.83
N THR A 48 -7.11 3.85 3.83
CA THR A 48 -8.02 2.78 4.26
C THR A 48 -9.49 3.18 4.02
N LEU A 49 -10.12 3.82 4.99
CA LEU A 49 -11.53 4.22 4.93
C LEU A 49 -11.83 5.19 3.78
N GLY A 50 -10.86 6.07 3.44
CA GLY A 50 -10.98 7.00 2.31
C GLY A 50 -11.09 6.27 0.98
N GLY A 51 -10.21 5.29 0.74
CA GLY A 51 -10.22 4.42 -0.43
C GLY A 51 -11.51 3.62 -0.55
N ALA A 52 -11.94 2.96 0.53
CA ALA A 52 -13.20 2.22 0.58
C ALA A 52 -14.40 3.10 0.19
N LYS A 53 -14.49 4.29 0.78
CA LYS A 53 -15.57 5.25 0.48
C LYS A 53 -15.52 5.79 -0.94
N ALA A 54 -14.34 5.99 -1.51
CA ALA A 54 -14.17 6.43 -2.89
C ALA A 54 -14.70 5.37 -3.89
N GLN A 55 -14.57 4.09 -3.53
CA GLN A 55 -15.10 2.96 -4.30
C GLN A 55 -16.57 2.65 -4.02
N GLY A 56 -17.25 3.41 -3.16
CA GLY A 56 -18.63 3.16 -2.76
C GLY A 56 -18.79 1.95 -1.81
N ARG A 57 -17.71 1.44 -1.23
CA ARG A 57 -17.71 0.28 -0.32
C ARG A 57 -17.89 0.74 1.11
N GLY A 58 -18.95 0.31 1.76
CA GLY A 58 -19.25 0.58 3.17
C GLY A 58 -18.87 -0.58 4.11
N ASP A 59 -18.44 -1.69 3.56
CA ASP A 59 -18.19 -2.97 4.21
C ASP A 59 -16.70 -3.28 4.46
N CYS A 60 -15.82 -2.32 4.18
CA CYS A 60 -14.37 -2.46 4.38
C CYS A 60 -13.69 -1.12 4.75
N GLY A 61 -12.35 -1.11 4.86
CA GLY A 61 -11.54 0.06 5.21
C GLY A 61 -11.45 0.33 6.71
N VAL A 62 -12.10 -0.49 7.54
CA VAL A 62 -12.02 -0.46 9.01
C VAL A 62 -12.16 -1.89 9.54
N LEU A 63 -11.32 -2.28 10.49
CA LEU A 63 -11.48 -3.54 11.21
C LEU A 63 -12.65 -3.40 12.19
N LYS A 64 -13.77 -3.99 11.83
CA LYS A 64 -15.01 -3.95 12.59
C LYS A 64 -15.80 -5.25 12.37
N GLU A 65 -16.48 -5.73 13.40
CA GLU A 65 -17.39 -6.86 13.30
C GLU A 65 -18.45 -6.62 12.21
N GLY A 66 -18.67 -7.60 11.36
CA GLY A 66 -19.58 -7.54 10.22
C GLY A 66 -18.98 -6.94 8.94
N ASN A 67 -17.77 -6.37 8.99
CA ASN A 67 -17.06 -5.93 7.80
C ASN A 67 -16.29 -7.09 7.16
N ARG A 68 -15.88 -6.90 5.90
CA ARG A 68 -14.96 -7.82 5.22
C ARG A 68 -13.62 -7.83 5.94
N ALA A 69 -13.01 -9.00 6.00
CA ALA A 69 -11.67 -9.17 6.53
C ALA A 69 -10.61 -8.82 5.45
N ASP A 70 -10.54 -7.53 5.12
CA ASP A 70 -9.52 -6.93 4.26
C ASP A 70 -8.50 -6.27 5.19
N LEU A 71 -7.31 -6.85 5.32
CA LEU A 71 -6.28 -6.36 6.24
C LEU A 71 -4.86 -6.73 5.77
N ILE A 72 -3.88 -6.01 6.29
CA ILE A 72 -2.45 -6.35 6.22
C ILE A 72 -1.88 -6.56 7.62
N VAL A 73 -0.84 -7.36 7.72
CA VAL A 73 0.02 -7.49 8.91
C VAL A 73 1.40 -7.01 8.54
N MET A 74 1.96 -6.12 9.36
CA MET A 74 3.30 -5.56 9.14
C MET A 74 4.25 -6.01 10.24
N ASP A 75 5.51 -6.26 9.88
CA ASP A 75 6.60 -6.47 10.84
C ASP A 75 7.06 -5.13 11.41
N LEU A 76 6.89 -4.94 12.70
CA LEU A 76 7.31 -3.75 13.41
C LEU A 76 8.65 -3.92 14.12
N SER A 77 9.29 -5.11 14.03
CA SER A 77 10.58 -5.41 14.65
C SER A 77 11.77 -5.06 13.77
N VAL A 78 11.53 -4.67 12.52
CA VAL A 78 12.58 -4.31 11.55
C VAL A 78 13.29 -2.99 11.93
N PRO A 79 14.58 -2.83 11.57
CA PRO A 79 15.39 -1.68 12.01
C PRO A 79 14.81 -0.30 11.63
N ASN A 80 14.20 -0.17 10.45
CA ASN A 80 13.59 1.08 9.98
C ASN A 80 12.38 1.52 10.82
N MET A 81 11.77 0.62 11.60
CA MET A 81 10.67 0.92 12.52
C MET A 81 11.13 1.35 13.91
N HIS A 82 12.44 1.43 14.17
CA HIS A 82 12.98 1.83 15.46
C HIS A 82 13.75 3.16 15.42
N PRO A 83 13.74 3.96 16.52
CA PRO A 83 12.91 3.79 17.73
C PRO A 83 11.43 4.11 17.48
N VAL A 84 10.55 3.51 18.27
CA VAL A 84 9.11 3.78 18.19
C VAL A 84 8.71 4.84 19.22
N HIS A 85 8.44 6.05 18.76
CA HIS A 85 7.83 7.11 19.57
C HIS A 85 6.33 7.23 19.29
N ASN A 86 5.96 7.08 18.02
CA ASN A 86 4.57 7.03 17.57
C ASN A 86 4.47 6.02 16.42
N MET A 87 3.71 4.96 16.61
CA MET A 87 3.56 3.87 15.65
C MET A 87 2.97 4.35 14.32
N VAL A 88 2.00 5.24 14.36
CA VAL A 88 1.35 5.77 13.14
C VAL A 88 2.34 6.57 12.30
N ASN A 89 3.19 7.38 12.96
CA ASN A 89 4.28 8.08 12.28
C ASN A 89 5.25 7.11 11.62
N ASN A 90 5.66 6.05 12.32
CA ASN A 90 6.58 5.06 11.79
C ASN A 90 5.98 4.34 10.57
N ILE A 91 4.71 3.96 10.61
CA ILE A 91 4.02 3.34 9.47
C ILE A 91 4.01 4.28 8.25
N VAL A 92 3.76 5.56 8.43
CA VAL A 92 3.67 6.51 7.30
C VAL A 92 5.04 6.93 6.78
N TYR A 93 6.03 7.14 7.66
CA TYR A 93 7.30 7.74 7.25
C TYR A 93 8.46 6.76 7.13
N SER A 94 8.41 5.63 7.82
CA SER A 94 9.54 4.70 7.93
C SER A 94 9.27 3.31 7.35
N ALA A 95 8.02 2.87 7.30
CA ALA A 95 7.69 1.55 6.78
C ALA A 95 7.97 1.42 5.28
N SER A 96 8.19 0.20 4.86
CA SER A 96 8.37 -0.23 3.47
C SER A 96 7.35 -1.30 3.09
N GLY A 97 7.09 -1.48 1.81
CA GLY A 97 6.28 -2.59 1.31
C GLY A 97 6.85 -3.96 1.67
N SER A 98 8.18 -4.07 1.85
CA SER A 98 8.85 -5.29 2.31
C SER A 98 8.57 -5.66 3.77
N ASP A 99 8.04 -4.73 4.57
CA ASP A 99 7.71 -4.98 5.97
C ASP A 99 6.32 -5.63 6.14
N ILE A 100 5.59 -5.84 5.02
CA ILE A 100 4.30 -6.52 5.02
C ILE A 100 4.52 -8.02 5.08
N LEU A 101 4.07 -8.66 6.17
CA LEU A 101 4.13 -10.10 6.37
C LEU A 101 2.95 -10.83 5.74
N MET A 102 1.76 -10.23 5.77
CA MET A 102 0.55 -10.86 5.26
C MET A 102 -0.41 -9.85 4.65
N THR A 103 -1.07 -10.25 3.58
CA THR A 103 -2.22 -9.55 3.01
C THR A 103 -3.40 -10.50 2.93
N MET A 104 -4.53 -10.07 3.50
CA MET A 104 -5.78 -10.81 3.47
C MET A 104 -6.86 -9.97 2.77
N ILE A 105 -7.62 -10.61 1.89
CA ILE A 105 -8.74 -10.00 1.16
C ILE A 105 -9.96 -10.91 1.34
N ASP A 106 -11.03 -10.35 1.87
CA ASP A 106 -12.31 -11.05 2.14
C ASP A 106 -12.11 -12.35 2.94
N GLY A 107 -11.20 -12.32 3.93
CA GLY A 107 -10.85 -13.46 4.77
C GLY A 107 -9.90 -14.49 4.13
N LYS A 108 -9.47 -14.27 2.87
CA LYS A 108 -8.52 -15.14 2.18
C LYS A 108 -7.13 -14.53 2.20
N VAL A 109 -6.15 -15.24 2.71
CA VAL A 109 -4.74 -14.87 2.61
C VAL A 109 -4.30 -14.95 1.15
N VAL A 110 -3.79 -13.85 0.61
CA VAL A 110 -3.32 -13.75 -0.79
C VAL A 110 -1.81 -13.60 -0.88
N TYR A 111 -1.17 -13.16 0.20
CA TYR A 111 0.28 -13.06 0.36
C TYR A 111 0.66 -13.36 1.80
N GLU A 112 1.70 -14.13 2.04
CA GLU A 112 2.23 -14.42 3.37
C GLU A 112 3.72 -14.72 3.30
N ASN A 113 4.54 -14.00 4.09
CA ASN A 113 5.98 -14.21 4.28
C ASN A 113 6.81 -14.41 3.00
N GLY A 114 6.47 -13.69 1.93
CA GLY A 114 7.15 -13.78 0.63
C GLY A 114 6.41 -14.65 -0.39
N ASP A 115 5.45 -15.45 0.03
CA ASP A 115 4.70 -16.35 -0.83
C ASP A 115 3.42 -15.70 -1.36
N TYR A 116 3.20 -15.80 -2.66
CA TYR A 116 1.97 -15.37 -3.33
C TYR A 116 1.00 -16.56 -3.37
N CYS A 117 0.01 -16.55 -2.46
CA CYS A 117 -0.89 -17.71 -2.27
C CYS A 117 -1.90 -17.92 -3.41
N THR A 118 -2.08 -16.94 -4.29
CA THR A 118 -3.11 -16.97 -5.35
C THR A 118 -2.58 -16.80 -6.76
N ILE A 119 -1.29 -16.53 -6.91
CA ILE A 119 -0.62 -16.31 -8.19
C ILE A 119 0.61 -17.19 -8.27
N ASP A 120 0.86 -17.79 -9.44
CA ASP A 120 2.13 -18.40 -9.80
C ASP A 120 3.09 -17.29 -10.23
N ILE A 121 3.87 -16.78 -9.29
CA ILE A 121 4.75 -15.62 -9.53
C ILE A 121 5.86 -15.92 -10.54
N GLU A 122 6.39 -17.13 -10.57
CA GLU A 122 7.44 -17.53 -11.50
C GLU A 122 6.90 -17.50 -12.94
N ARG A 123 5.71 -18.03 -13.13
CA ARG A 123 5.01 -17.98 -14.42
C ARG A 123 4.70 -16.54 -14.84
N VAL A 124 4.20 -15.70 -13.94
CA VAL A 124 3.89 -14.28 -14.23
C VAL A 124 5.15 -13.54 -14.67
N LEU A 125 6.27 -13.72 -13.97
CA LEU A 125 7.55 -13.09 -14.33
C LEU A 125 8.05 -13.58 -15.69
N PHE A 126 7.98 -14.87 -15.97
CA PHE A 126 8.37 -15.44 -17.28
C PHE A 126 7.52 -14.87 -18.43
N GLU A 127 6.19 -14.85 -18.24
CA GLU A 127 5.26 -14.32 -19.24
C GLU A 127 5.49 -12.81 -19.48
N ALA A 128 5.74 -12.01 -18.43
CA ALA A 128 6.02 -10.59 -18.54
C ALA A 128 7.31 -10.30 -19.32
N VAL A 129 8.40 -11.02 -19.01
CA VAL A 129 9.68 -10.89 -19.76
C VAL A 129 9.50 -11.29 -21.21
N THR A 130 8.77 -12.35 -21.47
CA THR A 130 8.51 -12.84 -22.83
C THR A 130 7.68 -11.83 -23.63
N ALA A 131 6.63 -11.28 -23.05
CA ALA A 131 5.80 -10.24 -23.67
C ALA A 131 6.65 -8.99 -24.00
N THR A 132 7.49 -8.54 -23.08
CA THR A 132 8.39 -7.40 -23.27
C THR A 132 9.35 -7.63 -24.46
N LYS A 133 10.00 -8.79 -24.54
CA LYS A 133 10.87 -9.13 -25.68
C LYS A 133 10.12 -9.14 -27.01
N ASN A 134 8.90 -9.67 -27.03
CA ASN A 134 8.09 -9.70 -28.24
C ASN A 134 7.64 -8.30 -28.71
N ILE A 135 7.40 -7.37 -27.79
CA ILE A 135 7.05 -5.98 -28.10
C ILE A 135 8.30 -5.26 -28.65
N LEU A 136 9.43 -5.33 -27.94
CA LEU A 136 10.66 -4.67 -28.36
C LEU A 136 11.22 -5.23 -29.68
N GLY A 137 11.02 -6.51 -29.96
CA GLY A 137 11.44 -7.11 -31.24
C GLY A 137 10.59 -6.70 -32.45
N ARG A 138 9.52 -5.93 -32.25
CA ARG A 138 8.65 -5.38 -33.31
C ARG A 138 8.90 -3.89 -33.59
N LEU A 139 9.71 -3.24 -32.76
CA LEU A 139 10.14 -1.84 -32.90
C LEU A 139 11.44 -1.76 -33.67
#